data_e96031eb03355727dd837eecdd525a35
#
_entry.id   e96031eb03355727dd837eecdd525a35
#
_cell.length_a   1.000
_cell.length_b   1.000
_cell.length_c   1.000
_cell.angle_alpha   90.00
_cell.angle_beta   90.00
_cell.angle_gamma   90.00
#
_symmetry.space_group_name_H-M   'P 1'
#
loop_
_entity.id
_entity.type
_entity.pdbx_description
1 polymer ?
#
loop_
_entity_poly.entity_id
_entity_poly.type
_entity_poly.pdbx_seq_one_letter_code
_entity_poly.pdbx_strand_id
1 'polypeptide(L)'
;MSIPKLKDLLNEKDYNKPPRKVGGVAIVSEGQVLLVKRSETQGKYPNFWSVPSGGVEKGETFREGAARELQEETMLDFDSQKLVYLGTIKDGKYNRFCKLYKAEMDGKPEPTLDHEHSEFGYYDVKSLPHPIEEKMKHILELNL
;
A
#
# COMPACT_ATOMS: atom_id res chain seq x y z
N MET A 1 -39.67 -12.40 15.28
CA MET A 1 -39.29 -11.75 14.02
C MET A 1 -37.79 -11.83 13.88
N SER A 2 -37.35 -12.36 12.79
CA SER A 2 -35.91 -12.32 12.54
C SER A 2 -35.54 -10.91 12.10
N ILE A 3 -34.63 -10.32 12.83
CA ILE A 3 -34.05 -9.06 12.43
C ILE A 3 -33.24 -9.35 11.18
N PRO A 4 -33.42 -8.57 10.11
CA PRO A 4 -32.56 -8.74 8.95
C PRO A 4 -31.13 -8.70 9.39
N LYS A 5 -30.35 -9.66 8.96
CA LYS A 5 -28.93 -9.64 9.25
C LYS A 5 -28.32 -8.43 8.60
N LEU A 6 -27.25 -7.92 9.17
CA LEU A 6 -26.55 -6.76 8.63
C LEU A 6 -26.22 -6.95 7.16
N LYS A 7 -25.82 -8.16 6.76
CA LYS A 7 -25.54 -8.49 5.36
C LYS A 7 -26.75 -8.35 4.45
N ASP A 8 -27.97 -8.51 4.98
CA ASP A 8 -29.20 -8.37 4.20
C ASP A 8 -29.56 -6.90 4.02
N LEU A 9 -29.08 -6.04 4.93
CA LEU A 9 -29.25 -4.60 4.84
C LEU A 9 -28.16 -3.97 3.99
N LEU A 10 -26.99 -4.61 3.91
CA LEU A 10 -25.93 -4.22 3.03
C LEU A 10 -26.18 -4.83 1.65
N ASN A 11 -25.55 -4.28 0.64
CA ASN A 11 -25.59 -4.86 -0.67
C ASN A 11 -24.92 -6.24 -0.60
N GLU A 12 -25.68 -7.29 -0.91
CA GLU A 12 -25.14 -8.66 -0.93
C GLU A 12 -23.91 -8.79 -1.83
N LYS A 13 -23.89 -8.05 -2.94
CA LYS A 13 -22.71 -8.02 -3.82
C LYS A 13 -21.46 -7.58 -3.09
N ASP A 14 -21.59 -6.53 -2.26
CA ASP A 14 -20.43 -6.01 -1.53
C ASP A 14 -19.98 -6.96 -0.43
N TYR A 15 -20.92 -7.60 0.22
CA TYR A 15 -20.63 -8.56 1.27
C TYR A 15 -19.91 -9.80 0.74
N ASN A 16 -20.30 -10.28 -0.44
CA ASN A 16 -19.77 -11.51 -1.04
C ASN A 16 -18.66 -11.27 -2.05
N LYS A 17 -18.31 -10.03 -2.30
CA LYS A 17 -17.22 -9.73 -3.23
C LYS A 17 -15.90 -10.27 -2.72
N PRO A 18 -15.09 -10.84 -3.60
CA PRO A 18 -13.70 -11.14 -3.23
C PRO A 18 -12.97 -9.84 -2.90
N PRO A 19 -12.00 -9.87 -2.00
CA PRO A 19 -11.25 -8.67 -1.67
C PRO A 19 -10.51 -8.15 -2.90
N ARG A 20 -10.43 -6.81 -2.99
CA ARG A 20 -9.63 -6.14 -4.01
C ARG A 20 -8.16 -6.44 -3.74
N LYS A 21 -7.45 -6.82 -4.78
CA LYS A 21 -6.01 -7.09 -4.66
C LYS A 21 -5.22 -5.81 -4.80
N VAL A 22 -4.30 -5.60 -3.88
CA VAL A 22 -3.43 -4.42 -3.84
C VAL A 22 -1.99 -4.87 -3.70
N GLY A 23 -1.08 -4.21 -4.41
CA GLY A 23 0.35 -4.43 -4.28
C GLY A 23 1.06 -3.15 -3.89
N GLY A 24 2.01 -3.25 -2.95
CA GLY A 24 2.76 -2.10 -2.49
C GLY A 24 4.25 -2.39 -2.42
N VAL A 25 5.06 -1.35 -2.57
CA VAL A 25 6.52 -1.45 -2.55
C VAL A 25 7.13 -0.52 -1.50
N ALA A 26 7.84 -1.10 -0.55
CA ALA A 26 8.66 -0.36 0.39
C ALA A 26 10.06 -0.19 -0.21
N ILE A 27 10.36 0.99 -0.72
CA ILE A 27 11.72 1.29 -1.17
C ILE A 27 12.57 1.55 0.05
N VAL A 28 13.63 0.77 0.20
CA VAL A 28 14.61 0.93 1.28
C VAL A 28 15.89 1.48 0.67
N SER A 29 16.35 2.59 1.19
CA SER A 29 17.57 3.23 0.73
C SER A 29 18.31 3.84 1.92
N GLU A 30 19.58 3.52 2.04
CA GLU A 30 20.42 4.01 3.14
C GLU A 30 19.79 3.80 4.52
N GLY A 31 19.17 2.62 4.70
CA GLY A 31 18.56 2.24 5.98
C GLY A 31 17.22 2.89 6.28
N GLN A 32 16.64 3.63 5.34
CA GLN A 32 15.36 4.30 5.51
C GLN A 32 14.36 3.85 4.48
N VAL A 33 13.08 3.98 4.78
CA VAL A 33 11.99 3.56 3.91
C VAL A 33 11.27 4.78 3.34
N LEU A 34 10.99 4.74 2.03
CA LEU A 34 10.21 5.77 1.36
C LEU A 34 8.74 5.60 1.69
N LEU A 35 8.16 6.66 2.24
CA LEU A 35 6.72 6.73 2.46
C LEU A 35 6.16 7.94 1.73
N VAL A 36 4.93 7.79 1.28
CA VAL A 36 4.16 8.85 0.62
C VAL A 36 2.91 9.13 1.45
N LYS A 37 2.50 10.38 1.50
CA LYS A 37 1.30 10.78 2.25
C LYS A 37 0.14 10.90 1.28
N ARG A 38 -0.93 10.16 1.56
CA ARG A 38 -2.15 10.22 0.76
C ARG A 38 -2.78 11.59 0.91
N SER A 39 -3.25 12.15 -0.21
CA SER A 39 -3.87 13.47 -0.18
C SER A 39 -5.17 13.45 0.62
N GLU A 40 -5.58 14.61 1.11
CA GLU A 40 -6.81 14.75 1.88
C GLU A 40 -8.08 14.45 1.08
N THR A 41 -7.98 14.44 -0.25
CA THR A 41 -9.11 14.16 -1.14
C THR A 41 -9.32 12.68 -1.40
N GLN A 42 -8.45 11.81 -0.91
CA GLN A 42 -8.59 10.36 -1.09
C GLN A 42 -9.72 9.81 -0.24
N GLY A 43 -10.53 8.93 -0.83
CA GLY A 43 -11.66 8.32 -0.13
C GLY A 43 -11.27 7.29 0.93
N LYS A 44 -10.06 6.71 0.81
CA LYS A 44 -9.56 5.71 1.74
C LYS A 44 -8.30 6.24 2.39
N TYR A 45 -8.27 6.23 3.72
CA TYR A 45 -7.11 6.66 4.50
C TYR A 45 -6.55 8.04 4.09
N PRO A 46 -7.41 9.11 4.01
CA PRO A 46 -6.89 10.43 3.68
C PRO A 46 -5.85 10.88 4.71
N ASN A 47 -4.80 11.55 4.24
CA ASN A 47 -3.69 12.04 5.07
C ASN A 47 -2.85 10.96 5.77
N PHE A 48 -3.06 9.68 5.45
CA PHE A 48 -2.21 8.61 5.99
C PHE A 48 -0.93 8.47 5.19
N TRP A 49 0.13 8.13 5.89
CA TRP A 49 1.39 7.73 5.28
C TRP A 49 1.34 6.26 4.90
N SER A 50 1.94 5.92 3.78
CA SER A 50 1.91 4.56 3.24
C SER A 50 3.10 4.35 2.32
N VAL A 51 3.45 3.09 2.10
CA VAL A 51 4.30 2.77 0.95
C VAL A 51 3.49 3.00 -0.33
N PRO A 52 4.13 3.35 -1.44
CA PRO A 52 3.43 3.42 -2.74
C PRO A 52 2.72 2.09 -3.02
N SER A 53 1.43 2.16 -3.30
CA SER A 53 0.61 0.95 -3.49
C SER A 53 -0.64 1.26 -4.28
N GLY A 54 -1.19 0.25 -4.94
CA GLY A 54 -2.44 0.39 -5.67
C GLY A 54 -2.98 -0.94 -6.17
N GLY A 55 -4.08 -0.87 -6.87
CA GLY A 55 -4.81 -2.04 -7.33
C GLY A 55 -4.07 -2.87 -8.35
N VAL A 56 -4.06 -4.18 -8.14
CA VAL A 56 -3.55 -5.15 -9.11
C VAL A 56 -4.59 -5.31 -10.21
N GLU A 57 -4.17 -5.15 -11.46
CA GLU A 57 -5.07 -5.27 -12.61
C GLU A 57 -5.24 -6.74 -13.03
N LYS A 58 -6.32 -6.99 -13.75
CA LYS A 58 -6.58 -8.32 -14.29
C LYS A 58 -5.40 -8.78 -15.16
N GLY A 59 -4.93 -9.98 -14.89
CA GLY A 59 -3.81 -10.55 -15.62
C GLY A 59 -2.43 -10.23 -15.03
N GLU A 60 -2.36 -9.32 -14.07
CA GLU A 60 -1.11 -9.03 -13.37
C GLU A 60 -0.94 -9.95 -12.16
N THR A 61 0.32 -10.26 -11.84
CA THR A 61 0.66 -10.79 -10.53
C THR A 61 0.68 -9.63 -9.53
N PHE A 62 0.69 -9.94 -8.23
CA PHE A 62 0.86 -8.91 -7.20
C PHE A 62 2.16 -8.13 -7.39
N ARG A 63 3.24 -8.81 -7.76
CA ARG A 63 4.54 -8.17 -8.01
C ARG A 63 4.48 -7.19 -9.16
N GLU A 64 3.88 -7.61 -10.25
CA GLU A 64 3.73 -6.76 -11.43
C GLU A 64 2.88 -5.54 -11.13
N GLY A 65 1.76 -5.74 -10.44
CA GLY A 65 0.89 -4.63 -10.04
C GLY A 65 1.58 -3.67 -9.08
N ALA A 66 2.33 -4.21 -8.11
CA ALA A 66 3.08 -3.38 -7.16
C ALA A 66 4.14 -2.52 -7.88
N ALA A 67 4.90 -3.12 -8.79
CA ALA A 67 5.93 -2.38 -9.55
C ALA A 67 5.31 -1.32 -10.46
N ARG A 68 4.18 -1.63 -11.10
CA ARG A 68 3.48 -0.66 -11.95
C ARG A 68 2.95 0.51 -11.13
N GLU A 69 2.34 0.24 -9.99
CA GLU A 69 1.84 1.30 -9.10
C GLU A 69 2.97 2.17 -8.55
N LEU A 70 4.11 1.57 -8.23
CA LEU A 70 5.28 2.32 -7.83
C LEU A 70 5.66 3.35 -8.90
N GLN A 71 5.73 2.91 -10.14
CA GLN A 71 6.09 3.77 -11.27
C GLN A 71 5.04 4.88 -11.48
N GLU A 72 3.76 4.54 -11.42
CA GLU A 72 2.69 5.51 -11.61
C GLU A 72 2.67 6.57 -10.51
N GLU A 73 2.90 6.17 -9.26
CA GLU A 73 2.79 7.07 -8.10
C GLU A 73 4.07 7.85 -7.82
N THR A 74 5.22 7.36 -8.24
CA THR A 74 6.51 7.96 -7.86
C THR A 74 7.46 8.20 -9.03
N MET A 75 7.17 7.69 -10.20
CA MET A 75 8.06 7.69 -11.38
C MET A 75 9.35 6.88 -11.16
N LEU A 76 9.39 6.06 -10.12
CA LEU A 76 10.53 5.17 -9.86
C LEU A 76 10.26 3.79 -10.42
N ASP A 77 11.25 3.22 -11.08
CA ASP A 77 11.16 1.89 -11.68
C ASP A 77 11.94 0.86 -10.87
N PHE A 78 11.36 -0.31 -10.72
CA PHE A 78 12.03 -1.44 -10.12
C PHE A 78 11.56 -2.73 -10.78
N ASP A 79 12.49 -3.66 -11.01
CA ASP A 79 12.17 -4.95 -11.61
C ASP A 79 11.27 -5.76 -10.66
N SER A 80 10.05 -6.06 -11.11
CA SER A 80 9.08 -6.80 -10.30
C SER A 80 9.60 -8.16 -9.82
N GLN A 81 10.48 -8.79 -10.61
CA GLN A 81 11.06 -10.09 -10.26
C GLN A 81 12.08 -10.02 -9.12
N LYS A 82 12.60 -8.83 -8.85
CA LYS A 82 13.57 -8.61 -7.77
C LYS A 82 12.93 -8.13 -6.48
N LEU A 83 11.64 -7.91 -6.47
CA LEU A 83 10.92 -7.54 -5.26
C LEU A 83 10.95 -8.68 -4.24
N VAL A 84 11.17 -8.32 -2.97
CA VAL A 84 11.21 -9.27 -1.86
C VAL A 84 9.92 -9.17 -1.06
N TYR A 85 9.19 -10.27 -0.94
CA TYR A 85 7.93 -10.28 -0.20
C TYR A 85 8.14 -10.00 1.30
N LEU A 86 7.35 -9.07 1.85
CA LEU A 86 7.39 -8.72 3.26
C LEU A 86 6.21 -9.26 4.07
N GLY A 87 5.04 -9.25 3.50
CA GLY A 87 3.84 -9.68 4.22
C GLY A 87 2.56 -9.26 3.55
N THR A 88 1.45 -9.72 4.12
CA THR A 88 0.11 -9.48 3.59
C THR A 88 -0.76 -8.81 4.65
N ILE A 89 -1.49 -7.79 4.23
CA ILE A 89 -2.48 -7.09 5.06
C ILE A 89 -3.86 -7.44 4.54
N LYS A 90 -4.72 -7.94 5.43
CA LYS A 90 -6.15 -8.09 5.15
C LYS A 90 -6.86 -6.89 5.74
N ASP A 91 -7.39 -6.04 4.88
CA ASP A 91 -8.10 -4.84 5.29
C ASP A 91 -9.60 -5.08 5.18
N GLY A 92 -10.22 -5.40 6.31
CA GLY A 92 -11.66 -5.66 6.36
C GLY A 92 -12.51 -4.42 6.19
N LYS A 93 -11.97 -3.24 6.52
CA LYS A 93 -12.70 -1.98 6.40
C LYS A 93 -13.06 -1.65 4.95
N TYR A 94 -12.11 -1.90 4.04
CA TYR A 94 -12.32 -1.61 2.62
C TYR A 94 -12.28 -2.87 1.74
N ASN A 95 -12.35 -4.04 2.38
CA ASN A 95 -12.32 -5.32 1.69
C ASN A 95 -11.16 -5.43 0.71
N ARG A 96 -9.94 -5.26 1.22
CA ARG A 96 -8.72 -5.31 0.43
C ARG A 96 -7.75 -6.35 0.94
N PHE A 97 -6.98 -6.89 0.02
CA PHE A 97 -5.94 -7.86 0.30
C PHE A 97 -4.64 -7.30 -0.29
N CYS A 98 -3.77 -6.80 0.58
CA CYS A 98 -2.58 -6.08 0.16
C CYS A 98 -1.32 -6.90 0.42
N LYS A 99 -0.51 -7.11 -0.61
CA LYS A 99 0.82 -7.70 -0.46
C LYS A 99 1.89 -6.64 -0.58
N LEU A 100 2.77 -6.61 0.41
CA LEU A 100 3.87 -5.66 0.48
C LEU A 100 5.19 -6.32 0.10
N TYR A 101 6.00 -5.58 -0.64
CA TYR A 101 7.31 -6.02 -1.12
C TYR A 101 8.36 -4.97 -0.79
N LYS A 102 9.60 -5.41 -0.67
CA LYS A 102 10.76 -4.53 -0.47
C LYS A 102 11.52 -4.39 -1.78
N ALA A 103 12.00 -3.19 -2.07
CA ALA A 103 12.94 -2.89 -3.13
C ALA A 103 14.09 -2.06 -2.55
N GLU A 104 15.31 -2.56 -2.65
CA GLU A 104 16.47 -1.79 -2.22
C GLU A 104 16.98 -0.95 -3.38
N MET A 105 17.14 0.34 -3.13
CA MET A 105 17.62 1.29 -4.12
C MET A 105 18.66 2.22 -3.49
N ASP A 106 19.70 2.57 -4.24
CA ASP A 106 20.75 3.44 -3.75
C ASP A 106 20.38 4.92 -3.88
N GLY A 107 20.97 5.74 -3.03
CA GLY A 107 20.97 7.19 -3.21
C GLY A 107 19.68 7.91 -2.88
N LYS A 108 18.75 7.26 -2.18
CA LYS A 108 17.45 7.84 -1.83
C LYS A 108 16.80 8.54 -3.03
N PRO A 109 16.43 7.78 -4.06
CA PRO A 109 15.85 8.39 -5.26
C PRO A 109 14.64 9.23 -4.90
N GLU A 110 14.57 10.44 -5.47
CA GLU A 110 13.47 11.36 -5.22
C GLU A 110 12.27 11.00 -6.09
N PRO A 111 11.10 10.76 -5.50
CA PRO A 111 9.92 10.47 -6.28
C PRO A 111 9.33 11.74 -6.91
N THR A 112 8.64 11.57 -8.03
CA THR A 112 7.74 12.58 -8.57
C THR A 112 6.33 12.10 -8.24
N LEU A 113 5.64 12.81 -7.36
CA LEU A 113 4.35 12.37 -6.86
C LEU A 113 3.23 12.63 -7.87
N ASP A 114 2.25 11.73 -7.88
CA ASP A 114 1.01 11.93 -8.61
C ASP A 114 0.02 12.76 -7.77
N HIS A 115 -1.19 12.97 -8.31
CA HIS A 115 -2.22 13.79 -7.64
C HIS A 115 -2.83 13.11 -6.38
N GLU A 116 -2.59 11.82 -6.20
CA GLU A 116 -3.12 11.08 -5.05
C GLU A 116 -2.29 11.27 -3.78
N HIS A 117 -1.11 11.87 -3.90
CA HIS A 117 -0.16 12.03 -2.80
C HIS A 117 0.30 13.48 -2.68
N SER A 118 0.43 13.95 -1.45
CA SER A 118 0.78 15.35 -1.13
C SER A 118 2.22 15.54 -0.69
N GLU A 119 2.84 14.52 -0.10
CA GLU A 119 4.18 14.60 0.46
C GLU A 119 4.88 13.25 0.36
N PHE A 120 6.20 13.28 0.45
CA PHE A 120 7.00 12.07 0.61
C PHE A 120 8.14 12.33 1.60
N GLY A 121 8.72 11.23 2.09
CA GLY A 121 9.93 11.29 2.88
C GLY A 121 10.53 9.90 3.07
N TYR A 122 11.82 9.90 3.38
CA TYR A 122 12.52 8.68 3.80
C TYR A 122 12.58 8.69 5.32
N TYR A 123 12.12 7.61 5.93
CA TYR A 123 11.98 7.52 7.38
C TYR A 123 12.69 6.30 7.93
N ASP A 124 13.30 6.47 9.08
CA ASP A 124 13.80 5.35 9.86
C ASP A 124 12.60 4.51 10.31
N VAL A 125 12.69 3.19 10.20
CA VAL A 125 11.59 2.31 10.56
C VAL A 125 11.22 2.41 12.04
N LYS A 126 12.13 2.88 12.89
CA LYS A 126 11.85 3.12 14.31
C LYS A 126 11.19 4.46 14.59
N SER A 127 11.05 5.31 13.57
CA SER A 127 10.50 6.67 13.70
C SER A 127 9.57 6.98 12.55
N LEU A 128 8.64 6.09 12.30
CA LEU A 128 7.68 6.26 11.20
C LEU A 128 6.73 7.44 11.46
N PRO A 129 6.34 8.16 10.40
CA PRO A 129 5.42 9.28 10.54
C PRO A 129 4.02 8.81 10.90
N HIS A 130 3.20 9.75 11.35
CA HIS A 130 1.85 9.48 11.83
C HIS A 130 0.85 10.39 11.09
N PRO A 131 -0.34 9.93 10.71
CA PRO A 131 -0.85 8.57 10.91
C PRO A 131 -0.36 7.57 9.87
N ILE A 132 -0.23 6.32 10.27
CA ILE A 132 0.10 5.20 9.40
C ILE A 132 -0.75 4.00 9.82
N GLU A 133 -1.17 3.18 8.85
CA GLU A 133 -2.00 2.01 9.15
C GLU A 133 -1.20 1.01 10.00
N GLU A 134 -1.80 0.53 11.10
CA GLU A 134 -1.10 -0.27 12.11
C GLU A 134 -0.51 -1.58 11.56
N LYS A 135 -1.22 -2.27 10.69
CA LYS A 135 -0.74 -3.53 10.13
C LYS A 135 0.45 -3.30 9.21
N MET A 136 0.43 -2.22 8.44
CA MET A 136 1.55 -1.83 7.60
C MET A 136 2.77 -1.50 8.46
N LYS A 137 2.57 -0.68 9.48
CA LYS A 137 3.63 -0.33 10.42
C LYS A 137 4.27 -1.58 11.01
N HIS A 138 3.45 -2.53 11.45
CA HIS A 138 3.93 -3.78 12.03
C HIS A 138 4.79 -4.58 11.05
N ILE A 139 4.34 -4.72 9.81
CA ILE A 139 5.11 -5.43 8.77
C ILE A 139 6.45 -4.75 8.52
N LEU A 140 6.46 -3.42 8.43
CA LEU A 140 7.69 -2.66 8.20
C LEU A 140 8.65 -2.83 9.38
N GLU A 141 8.17 -2.72 10.60
CA GLU A 141 8.99 -2.87 11.80
C GLU A 141 9.59 -4.25 11.95
N LEU A 142 8.85 -5.28 11.55
CA LEU A 142 9.33 -6.66 11.64
C LEU A 142 10.36 -7.04 10.58
N ASN A 143 10.31 -6.40 9.41
CA ASN A 143 11.02 -6.88 8.23
C ASN A 143 12.09 -5.93 7.68
N LEU A 144 12.22 -4.73 8.25
CA LEU A 144 13.19 -3.74 7.74
C LEU A 144 14.26 -3.34 8.77
#